data_1daa2c16e2fe787c08ce105533f69dbe
#
_entry.id   1daa2c16e2fe787c08ce105533f69dbe
#
_cell.length_a   1.000
_cell.length_b   1.000
_cell.length_c   1.000
_cell.angle_alpha   90.00
_cell.angle_beta   90.00
_cell.angle_gamma   90.00
#
_symmetry.space_group_name_H-M   'P 1'
#
loop_
_entity.id
_entity.type
_entity.pdbx_description
1 polymer ?
#
loop_
_entity_poly.entity_id
_entity_poly.type
_entity_poly.pdbx_seq_one_letter_code
_entity_poly.pdbx_strand_id
1 'polypeptide(L)'
;MFATNHAQGLYRGIEKYGGGSIRELTLRREAGGISHGTFVAARQELCELGLIAIERIARKPHYELINPVLAEVILARSKAIYEAGPEAVWSAKQAAKQSRLARESAKSDNSTDKSGNPPESAS
;
A
#
# COMPACT_ATOMS: atom_id res chain seq x y z
N MET A 1 -10.27 -6.05 -0.68
CA MET A 1 -9.14 -5.10 -0.82
C MET A 1 -9.66 -3.71 -1.10
N PHE A 2 -8.99 -2.71 -0.56
CA PHE A 2 -9.45 -1.33 -0.61
C PHE A 2 -8.25 -0.38 -0.69
N ALA A 3 -8.31 0.58 -1.59
CA ALA A 3 -7.27 1.61 -1.72
C ALA A 3 -7.83 2.95 -1.25
N THR A 4 -7.08 3.63 -0.37
CA THR A 4 -7.46 4.97 0.08
C THR A 4 -7.36 5.96 -1.09
N ASN A 5 -7.99 7.13 -0.94
CA ASN A 5 -7.94 8.16 -1.97
C ASN A 5 -6.51 8.56 -2.32
N HIS A 6 -5.65 8.66 -1.30
CA HIS A 6 -4.26 9.03 -1.53
C HIS A 6 -3.51 7.95 -2.29
N ALA A 7 -3.77 6.68 -1.97
CA ALA A 7 -3.15 5.57 -2.68
C ALA A 7 -3.61 5.51 -4.13
N GLN A 8 -4.91 5.75 -4.37
CA GLN A 8 -5.43 5.80 -5.74
C GLN A 8 -4.75 6.90 -6.56
N GLY A 9 -4.66 8.10 -5.99
CA GLY A 9 -4.02 9.23 -6.65
C GLY A 9 -2.55 8.97 -6.92
N LEU A 10 -1.85 8.36 -5.96
CA LEU A 10 -0.45 8.01 -6.12
C LEU A 10 -0.26 6.97 -7.22
N TYR A 11 -1.12 5.94 -7.26
CA TYR A 11 -1.05 4.92 -8.30
C TYR A 11 -1.21 5.55 -9.69
N ARG A 12 -2.21 6.42 -9.84
CA ARG A 12 -2.44 7.11 -11.12
C ARG A 12 -1.27 7.97 -11.52
N GLY A 13 -0.62 8.60 -10.54
CA GLY A 13 0.60 9.38 -10.80
C GLY A 13 1.74 8.52 -11.32
N ILE A 14 1.98 7.38 -10.71
CA ILE A 14 3.01 6.44 -11.16
C ILE A 14 2.66 5.91 -12.56
N GLU A 15 1.40 5.57 -12.77
CA GLU A 15 0.93 5.08 -14.07
C GLU A 15 1.14 6.11 -15.18
N LYS A 16 0.87 7.38 -14.87
CA LYS A 16 1.02 8.48 -15.81
C LYS A 16 2.45 8.59 -16.33
N TYR A 17 3.43 8.35 -15.47
CA TYR A 17 4.83 8.42 -15.84
C TYR A 17 5.41 7.09 -16.32
N GLY A 18 4.60 6.02 -16.30
CA GLY A 18 5.02 4.71 -16.77
C GLY A 18 5.99 4.00 -15.83
N GLY A 19 6.03 4.39 -14.58
CA GLY A 19 7.00 3.83 -13.62
C GLY A 19 8.37 4.46 -13.77
N GLY A 20 9.41 3.76 -13.31
CA GLY A 20 10.77 4.24 -13.36
C GLY A 20 11.09 5.20 -12.23
N SER A 21 12.13 6.01 -12.42
CA SER A 21 12.57 6.97 -11.41
C SER A 21 11.71 8.23 -11.48
N ILE A 22 10.97 8.50 -10.40
CA ILE A 22 10.08 9.66 -10.32
C ILE A 22 10.37 10.36 -8.99
N ARG A 23 10.46 11.68 -9.02
CA ARG A 23 10.71 12.46 -7.81
C ARG A 23 9.50 12.37 -6.87
N GLU A 24 9.78 12.29 -5.58
CA GLU A 24 8.72 12.27 -4.58
C GLU A 24 7.79 13.48 -4.71
N LEU A 25 8.34 14.67 -4.88
CA LEU A 25 7.52 15.88 -4.97
C LEU A 25 6.56 15.83 -6.16
N THR A 26 7.00 15.26 -7.28
CA THR A 26 6.16 15.08 -8.45
C THR A 26 4.98 14.17 -8.12
N LEU A 27 5.25 13.03 -7.50
CA LEU A 27 4.20 12.07 -7.13
C LEU A 27 3.26 12.64 -6.07
N ARG A 28 3.79 13.41 -5.12
CA ARG A 28 2.97 14.05 -4.10
C ARG A 28 1.98 15.03 -4.74
N ARG A 29 2.40 15.74 -5.76
CA ARG A 29 1.52 16.66 -6.51
C ARG A 29 0.46 15.89 -7.29
N GLU A 30 0.85 14.82 -7.95
CA GLU A 30 -0.10 13.99 -8.72
C GLU A 30 -1.17 13.38 -7.80
N ALA A 31 -0.81 13.09 -6.57
CA ALA A 31 -1.74 12.53 -5.60
C ALA A 31 -2.59 13.60 -4.89
N GLY A 32 -2.52 14.86 -5.34
CA GLY A 32 -3.34 15.94 -4.80
C GLY A 32 -2.61 16.87 -3.84
N GLY A 33 -1.28 16.92 -3.89
CA GLY A 33 -0.49 17.80 -3.03
C GLY A 33 -0.36 17.29 -1.61
N ILE A 34 -0.20 15.99 -1.45
CA ILE A 34 -0.12 15.38 -0.12
C ILE A 34 1.24 15.62 0.54
N SER A 35 1.29 15.50 1.86
CA SER A 35 2.51 15.65 2.63
C SER A 35 3.43 14.44 2.45
N HIS A 36 4.68 14.56 2.89
CA HIS A 36 5.64 13.46 2.85
C HIS A 36 5.12 12.24 3.64
N GLY A 37 4.60 12.46 4.83
CA GLY A 37 4.07 11.36 5.65
C GLY A 37 2.92 10.62 4.97
N THR A 38 1.99 11.36 4.39
CA THR A 38 0.88 10.79 3.65
C THR A 38 1.38 10.04 2.41
N PHE A 39 2.38 10.60 1.72
CA PHE A 39 3.00 9.94 0.58
C PHE A 39 3.62 8.60 0.96
N VAL A 40 4.39 8.55 2.05
CA VAL A 40 5.02 7.31 2.50
C VAL A 40 3.96 6.25 2.83
N ALA A 41 2.90 6.65 3.53
CA ALA A 41 1.83 5.72 3.88
C ALA A 41 1.10 5.20 2.64
N ALA A 42 0.80 6.07 1.69
CA ALA A 42 0.13 5.68 0.45
C ALA A 42 1.01 4.75 -0.39
N ARG A 43 2.30 5.03 -0.46
CA ARG A 43 3.26 4.20 -1.18
C ARG A 43 3.33 2.80 -0.56
N GLN A 44 3.41 2.74 0.75
CA GLN A 44 3.44 1.47 1.45
C GLN A 44 2.16 0.68 1.22
N GLU A 45 1.02 1.36 1.23
CA GLU A 45 -0.27 0.71 0.98
C GLU A 45 -0.29 0.07 -0.41
N LEU A 46 0.19 0.77 -1.44
CA LEU A 46 0.24 0.21 -2.80
C LEU A 46 1.15 -1.00 -2.88
N CYS A 47 2.27 -1.00 -2.16
CA CYS A 47 3.16 -2.16 -2.10
C CYS A 47 2.48 -3.34 -1.41
N GLU A 48 1.77 -3.10 -0.31
CA GLU A 48 1.07 -4.13 0.42
C GLU A 48 -0.08 -4.74 -0.39
N LEU A 49 -0.72 -3.93 -1.21
CA LEU A 49 -1.78 -4.41 -2.10
C LEU A 49 -1.24 -5.19 -3.30
N GLY A 50 0.08 -5.18 -3.50
CA GLY A 50 0.70 -5.89 -4.61
C GLY A 50 0.54 -5.16 -5.95
N LEU A 51 0.34 -3.85 -5.94
CA LEU A 51 0.12 -3.07 -7.15
C LEU A 51 1.39 -2.47 -7.71
N ILE A 52 2.36 -2.17 -6.85
CA ILE A 52 3.65 -1.63 -7.28
C ILE A 52 4.79 -2.34 -6.57
N ALA A 53 5.95 -2.31 -7.20
CA ALA A 53 7.21 -2.69 -6.58
C ALA A 53 8.14 -1.50 -6.63
N ILE A 54 9.05 -1.40 -5.67
CA ILE A 54 10.02 -0.33 -5.61
C ILE A 54 11.39 -0.95 -5.50
N GLU A 55 12.27 -0.55 -6.42
CA GLU A 55 13.66 -0.99 -6.41
C GLU A 55 14.55 0.25 -6.28
N ARG A 56 15.57 0.18 -5.42
CA ARG A 56 16.50 1.29 -5.29
C ARG A 56 17.70 1.06 -6.19
N ILE A 57 17.86 1.94 -7.16
CA ILE A 57 18.97 1.92 -8.10
C ILE A 57 19.71 3.25 -7.97
N ALA A 58 21.00 3.20 -7.65
CA ALA A 58 21.81 4.40 -7.43
C ALA A 58 21.17 5.35 -6.41
N ARG A 59 20.62 4.80 -5.34
CA ARG A 59 19.96 5.52 -4.24
C ARG A 59 18.66 6.22 -4.63
N LYS A 60 18.12 5.92 -5.81
CA LYS A 60 16.85 6.47 -6.27
C LYS A 60 15.79 5.39 -6.33
N PRO A 61 14.57 5.68 -5.89
CA PRO A 61 13.49 4.69 -5.99
C PRO A 61 13.01 4.60 -7.43
N HIS A 62 12.92 3.38 -7.92
CA HIS A 62 12.35 3.08 -9.23
C HIS A 62 11.06 2.32 -9.02
N TYR A 63 9.99 2.80 -9.60
CA TYR A 63 8.65 2.26 -9.45
C TYR A 63 8.31 1.34 -10.59
N GLU A 64 7.64 0.24 -10.26
CA GLU A 64 7.18 -0.70 -11.28
C GLU A 64 5.71 -1.03 -11.02
N LEU A 65 4.90 -1.01 -12.07
CA LEU A 65 3.50 -1.42 -12.02
C LEU A 65 3.47 -2.93 -12.25
N ILE A 66 3.22 -3.69 -11.19
CA ILE A 66 3.39 -5.15 -11.26
C ILE A 66 2.11 -5.92 -11.53
N ASN A 67 0.94 -5.33 -11.31
CA ASN A 67 -0.32 -6.03 -11.55
C ASN A 67 -1.42 -5.06 -11.99
N PRO A 68 -1.38 -4.58 -13.24
CA PRO A 68 -2.38 -3.61 -13.70
C PRO A 68 -3.81 -4.14 -13.66
N VAL A 69 -4.02 -5.42 -13.91
CA VAL A 69 -5.36 -6.01 -13.86
C VAL A 69 -5.93 -5.94 -12.47
N LEU A 70 -5.16 -6.36 -11.46
CA LEU A 70 -5.58 -6.28 -10.07
C LEU A 70 -5.80 -4.82 -9.65
N ALA A 71 -4.94 -3.91 -10.13
CA ALA A 71 -5.06 -2.50 -9.82
C ALA A 71 -6.41 -1.95 -10.28
N GLU A 72 -6.84 -2.27 -11.50
CA GLU A 72 -8.13 -1.79 -11.99
C GLU A 72 -9.28 -2.35 -11.17
N VAL A 73 -9.20 -3.60 -10.74
CA VAL A 73 -10.24 -4.20 -9.89
C VAL A 73 -10.31 -3.48 -8.55
N ILE A 74 -9.17 -3.26 -7.90
CA ILE A 74 -9.12 -2.59 -6.60
C ILE A 74 -9.59 -1.14 -6.71
N LEU A 75 -9.12 -0.42 -7.74
CA LEU A 75 -9.49 0.98 -7.90
C LEU A 75 -10.98 1.14 -8.21
N ALA A 76 -11.55 0.25 -9.03
CA ALA A 76 -12.97 0.29 -9.31
C ALA A 76 -13.79 0.04 -8.05
N ARG A 77 -13.39 -0.94 -7.24
CA ARG A 77 -14.05 -1.24 -5.97
C ARG A 77 -13.95 -0.06 -5.01
N SER A 78 -12.77 0.52 -4.90
CA SER A 78 -12.55 1.67 -4.02
C SER A 78 -13.40 2.86 -4.42
N LYS A 79 -13.48 3.13 -5.72
CA LYS A 79 -14.32 4.19 -6.24
C LYS A 79 -15.79 3.98 -5.85
N ALA A 80 -16.29 2.75 -6.03
CA ALA A 80 -17.67 2.42 -5.68
C ALA A 80 -17.91 2.62 -4.18
N ILE A 81 -16.95 2.26 -3.34
CA ILE A 81 -17.05 2.43 -1.89
C ILE A 81 -17.13 3.92 -1.53
N TYR A 82 -16.28 4.75 -2.13
CA TYR A 82 -16.33 6.19 -1.88
C TYR A 82 -17.64 6.80 -2.35
N GLU A 83 -18.18 6.33 -3.46
CA GLU A 83 -19.46 6.81 -3.97
C GLU A 83 -20.64 6.36 -3.11
N ALA A 84 -20.50 5.24 -2.41
CA ALA A 84 -21.54 4.73 -1.53
C ALA A 84 -21.69 5.53 -0.23
N GLY A 85 -20.68 6.33 0.13
CA GLY A 85 -20.77 7.25 1.26
C GLY A 85 -19.79 6.98 2.39
N PRO A 86 -19.78 7.85 3.42
CA PRO A 86 -18.79 7.78 4.51
C PRO A 86 -18.84 6.48 5.31
N GLU A 87 -20.01 5.91 5.52
CA GLU A 87 -20.11 4.65 6.27
C GLU A 87 -19.44 3.50 5.55
N ALA A 88 -19.63 3.42 4.23
CA ALA A 88 -18.99 2.39 3.43
C ALA A 88 -17.47 2.56 3.45
N VAL A 89 -16.99 3.78 3.36
CA VAL A 89 -15.57 4.10 3.44
C VAL A 89 -15.01 3.69 4.79
N TRP A 90 -15.70 4.03 5.87
CA TRP A 90 -15.26 3.69 7.22
C TRP A 90 -15.16 2.17 7.38
N SER A 91 -16.20 1.43 6.95
CA SER A 91 -16.20 -0.03 7.04
C SER A 91 -15.06 -0.66 6.26
N ALA A 92 -14.78 -0.14 5.05
CA ALA A 92 -13.69 -0.64 4.21
C ALA A 92 -12.34 -0.40 4.87
N LYS A 93 -12.14 0.77 5.49
CA LYS A 93 -10.90 1.08 6.18
C LYS A 93 -10.69 0.18 7.39
N GLN A 94 -11.76 -0.12 8.14
CA GLN A 94 -11.67 -1.02 9.28
C GLN A 94 -11.30 -2.43 8.84
N ALA A 95 -11.92 -2.92 7.79
CA ALA A 95 -11.61 -4.25 7.24
C ALA A 95 -10.15 -4.33 6.78
N ALA A 96 -9.67 -3.31 6.09
CA ALA A 96 -8.28 -3.26 5.63
C ALA A 96 -7.30 -3.24 6.81
N LYS A 97 -7.63 -2.48 7.85
CA LYS A 97 -6.79 -2.40 9.05
C LYS A 97 -6.71 -3.76 9.75
N GLN A 98 -7.84 -4.45 9.89
CA GLN A 98 -7.87 -5.76 10.52
C GLN A 98 -7.09 -6.80 9.73
N SER A 99 -7.20 -6.77 8.41
CA SER A 99 -6.43 -7.67 7.54
C SER A 99 -4.92 -7.45 7.71
N ARG A 100 -4.50 -6.18 7.78
CA ARG A 100 -3.10 -5.85 7.97
C ARG A 100 -2.60 -6.32 9.32
N LEU A 101 -3.37 -6.08 10.39
CA LEU A 101 -2.99 -6.51 11.73
C LEU A 101 -2.88 -8.02 11.82
N ALA A 102 -3.78 -8.76 11.18
CA ALA A 102 -3.73 -10.22 11.14
C ALA A 102 -2.45 -10.71 10.47
N ARG A 103 -2.06 -10.07 9.35
CA ARG A 103 -0.82 -10.44 8.65
C ARG A 103 0.40 -10.14 9.51
N GLU A 104 0.43 -8.99 10.19
CA GLU A 104 1.54 -8.62 11.07
C GLU A 104 1.65 -9.56 12.26
N SER A 105 0.52 -9.97 12.83
CA SER A 105 0.50 -10.89 13.93
C SER A 105 1.06 -12.26 13.52
N ALA A 106 0.65 -12.79 12.38
CA ALA A 106 1.16 -14.06 11.87
C ALA A 106 2.67 -13.98 11.62
N LYS A 107 3.13 -12.86 11.09
CA LYS A 107 4.54 -12.64 10.82
C LYS A 107 5.35 -12.58 12.11
N SER A 108 4.81 -11.93 13.15
CA SER A 108 5.45 -11.86 14.46
C SER A 108 5.57 -13.23 15.10
N ASP A 109 4.53 -14.04 15.00
CA ASP A 109 4.53 -15.39 15.52
C ASP A 109 5.62 -16.22 14.89
N ASN A 110 5.78 -16.12 13.56
CA ASN A 110 6.84 -16.82 12.85
C ASN A 110 8.21 -16.38 13.33
N SER A 111 8.41 -15.10 13.55
CA SER A 111 9.68 -14.56 14.05
C SER A 111 9.98 -15.07 15.44
N THR A 112 8.96 -15.16 16.30
CA THR A 112 9.11 -15.66 17.65
C THR A 112 9.55 -17.12 17.65
N ASP A 113 8.96 -17.93 16.79
CA ASP A 113 9.34 -19.33 16.65
C ASP A 113 10.80 -19.49 16.28
N LYS A 114 11.28 -18.66 15.41
CA LYS A 114 12.67 -18.70 14.99
C LYS A 114 13.63 -18.33 16.12
N SER A 115 13.20 -17.49 17.00
CA SER A 115 13.98 -17.07 18.16
C SER A 115 14.12 -18.18 19.17
N GLY A 116 13.26 -19.10 19.11
CA GLY A 116 13.39 -20.24 19.82
C GLY A 116 13.08 -20.37 21.21
N ASN A 117 13.37 -19.96 20.95
CA ASN A 117 13.10 -20.10 21.82
C ASN A 117 12.91 -20.48 22.29
N PRO A 118 13.09 -20.75 22.40
CA PRO A 118 12.95 -20.96 23.03
C PRO A 118 12.56 -21.37 23.53
N PRO A 119 12.46 -21.57 23.66
CA PRO A 119 12.08 -21.75 24.23
C PRO A 119 11.62 -22.07 24.57
N GLU A 120 11.45 -21.74 24.29
CA GLU A 120 10.95 -21.87 24.46
C GLU A 120 10.77 -22.42 24.53
N SER A 121 10.95 -22.58 24.61
CA SER A 121 10.80 -22.94 24.58
C SER A 121 10.93 -23.47 24.76
N ALA A 122 11.10 -23.42 25.03
CA ALA A 122 11.24 -23.72 25.20
C ALA A 122 11.34 -24.02 25.48
N SER A 123 11.35 -23.88 25.49
CA SER A 123 11.31 -23.98 25.87
C SER A 123 11.16 -24.25 25.90
#